data_9a1946b8c81550c03ce7ef4532360b14
#
_entry.id   9a1946b8c81550c03ce7ef4532360b14
#
_cell.length_a   1.000
_cell.length_b   1.000
_cell.length_c   1.000
_cell.angle_alpha   90.00
_cell.angle_beta   90.00
_cell.angle_gamma   90.00
#
_symmetry.space_group_name_H-M   'P 1'
#
loop_
_entity.id
_entity.type
_entity.pdbx_description
1 polymer ?
#
loop_
_entity_poly.entity_id
_entity_poly.type
_entity_poly.pdbx_seq_one_letter_code
_entity_poly.pdbx_strand_id
1 'polypeptide(L)'
;GTLRLRYASGRKEKLRMEVREREPGLPRHGAATTGRYGVTLENVQEAFSYVVALHDGRSERHRVRALARPTVTALSGVQTYPVYTNLSPSDHQPGEFLLFPGSVFELTITSSQPLREGAVRLLGGSAMVDSEGDARDPHILHARFTAPDNLTGFTVELLDTEEMASRDATVYRVDILSDEP
;
A
#
# COMPACT_ATOMS: atom_id res chain seq x y z
N GLY A 1 -21.61 -10.05 26.01
CA GLY A 1 -20.40 -9.27 26.16
C GLY A 1 -20.52 -7.90 25.53
N THR A 2 -19.67 -7.00 25.93
CA THR A 2 -19.63 -5.64 25.39
C THR A 2 -18.19 -5.26 25.05
N LEU A 3 -17.96 -4.76 23.84
CA LEU A 3 -16.72 -4.14 23.42
C LEU A 3 -16.86 -2.61 23.54
N ARG A 4 -15.96 -1.97 24.27
CA ARG A 4 -15.90 -0.52 24.42
C ARG A 4 -14.69 0.00 23.68
N LEU A 5 -14.91 0.83 22.67
CA LEU A 5 -13.88 1.41 21.82
C LEU A 5 -13.66 2.88 22.17
N ARG A 6 -12.43 3.32 22.06
CA ARG A 6 -12.04 4.72 22.13
C ARG A 6 -11.07 5.02 21.00
N TYR A 7 -11.51 5.77 20.03
CA TYR A 7 -10.75 6.15 18.84
C TYR A 7 -9.75 7.27 19.11
N ALA A 8 -8.77 7.41 18.24
CA ALA A 8 -7.77 8.47 18.32
C ALA A 8 -8.39 9.87 18.25
N SER A 9 -9.45 10.04 17.47
CA SER A 9 -10.28 11.26 17.40
C SER A 9 -10.99 11.62 18.71
N GLY A 10 -10.96 10.74 19.72
CA GLY A 10 -11.70 10.89 20.97
C GLY A 10 -13.12 10.31 20.93
N ARG A 11 -13.61 9.90 19.75
CA ARG A 11 -14.90 9.20 19.59
C ARG A 11 -14.93 7.94 20.45
N LYS A 12 -16.08 7.67 21.07
CA LYS A 12 -16.31 6.47 21.88
C LYS A 12 -17.46 5.67 21.30
N GLU A 13 -17.29 4.34 21.27
CA GLU A 13 -18.30 3.44 20.76
C GLU A 13 -18.45 2.23 21.69
N LYS A 14 -19.66 1.68 21.74
CA LYS A 14 -19.98 0.51 22.54
C LYS A 14 -20.72 -0.48 21.66
N LEU A 15 -20.12 -1.64 21.44
CA LEU A 15 -20.68 -2.70 20.61
C LEU A 15 -21.05 -3.91 21.46
N ARG A 16 -22.16 -4.55 21.12
CA ARG A 16 -22.56 -5.81 21.72
C ARG A 16 -21.80 -6.94 21.02
N MET A 17 -21.18 -7.82 21.80
CA MET A 17 -20.52 -9.02 21.30
C MET A 17 -21.50 -10.18 21.23
N GLU A 18 -21.48 -10.91 20.14
CA GLU A 18 -22.30 -12.11 19.93
C GLU A 18 -21.56 -13.35 20.35
N VAL A 19 -22.31 -14.36 20.78
CA VAL A 19 -21.77 -15.69 21.08
C VAL A 19 -21.54 -16.40 19.75
N ARG A 20 -20.28 -16.65 19.37
CA ARG A 20 -19.93 -17.36 18.13
C ARG A 20 -19.90 -18.88 18.30
N GLU A 21 -19.47 -19.37 19.45
CA GLU A 21 -19.44 -20.80 19.79
C GLU A 21 -19.78 -20.97 21.26
N ARG A 22 -20.64 -21.97 21.55
CA ARG A 22 -20.79 -22.52 22.87
C ARG A 22 -20.12 -23.90 22.86
N GLU A 23 -19.08 -24.09 23.64
CA GLU A 23 -18.60 -25.45 23.89
C GLU A 23 -19.70 -26.21 24.61
N PRO A 24 -20.11 -27.40 24.12
CA PRO A 24 -21.03 -28.26 24.81
C PRO A 24 -20.32 -28.86 26.04
N GLY A 25 -20.29 -28.10 27.13
CA GLY A 25 -19.82 -28.60 28.42
C GLY A 25 -20.95 -29.36 29.09
N LEU A 26 -20.69 -30.59 29.55
CA LEU A 26 -21.57 -31.36 30.42
C LEU A 26 -22.03 -30.48 31.59
N PRO A 27 -23.34 -30.40 31.87
CA PRO A 27 -23.87 -29.59 32.95
C PRO A 27 -23.44 -30.20 34.31
N ARG A 28 -22.31 -29.73 34.82
CA ARG A 28 -21.99 -29.89 36.25
C ARG A 28 -22.54 -28.66 36.96
N HIS A 29 -23.31 -28.91 38.02
CA HIS A 29 -23.83 -27.86 38.89
C HIS A 29 -22.70 -26.88 39.27
N GLY A 30 -22.83 -25.59 38.86
CA GLY A 30 -21.89 -24.54 39.18
C GLY A 30 -20.74 -24.31 38.18
N ALA A 31 -20.68 -25.01 37.05
CA ALA A 31 -19.65 -24.79 36.05
C ALA A 31 -19.93 -23.52 35.21
N ALA A 32 -18.96 -22.62 35.15
CA ALA A 32 -18.99 -21.48 34.24
C ALA A 32 -19.08 -21.96 32.78
N THR A 33 -20.08 -21.51 32.04
CA THR A 33 -20.24 -21.83 30.61
C THR A 33 -19.16 -21.11 29.84
N THR A 34 -18.18 -21.83 29.31
CA THR A 34 -17.16 -21.29 28.45
C THR A 34 -17.77 -21.03 27.06
N GLY A 35 -17.68 -19.83 26.56
CA GLY A 35 -18.16 -19.45 25.23
C GLY A 35 -17.22 -18.46 24.56
N ARG A 36 -17.09 -18.56 23.24
CA ARG A 36 -16.40 -17.56 22.44
C ARG A 36 -17.35 -16.41 22.07
N TYR A 37 -16.95 -15.21 22.39
CA TYR A 37 -17.67 -13.99 22.02
C TYR A 37 -16.89 -13.27 20.94
N GLY A 38 -17.58 -12.73 19.96
CA GLY A 38 -16.94 -12.00 18.86
C GLY A 38 -17.78 -10.85 18.37
N VAL A 39 -17.11 -9.86 17.82
CA VAL A 39 -17.68 -8.78 17.02
C VAL A 39 -16.70 -8.46 15.92
N THR A 40 -17.19 -8.23 14.72
CA THR A 40 -16.37 -7.80 13.58
C THR A 40 -16.47 -6.29 13.46
N LEU A 41 -15.32 -5.62 13.34
CA LEU A 41 -15.23 -4.20 13.03
C LEU A 41 -14.87 -4.08 11.56
N GLU A 42 -15.76 -3.46 10.79
CA GLU A 42 -15.53 -3.19 9.37
C GLU A 42 -15.02 -1.78 9.18
N ASN A 43 -14.25 -1.54 8.11
CA ASN A 43 -13.81 -0.22 7.69
C ASN A 43 -13.08 0.59 8.78
N VAL A 44 -12.10 -0.03 9.42
CA VAL A 44 -11.27 0.63 10.44
C VAL A 44 -10.31 1.61 9.77
N GLN A 45 -10.56 2.91 9.93
CA GLN A 45 -9.78 3.99 9.29
C GLN A 45 -8.87 4.76 10.26
N GLU A 46 -9.07 4.61 11.57
CA GLU A 46 -8.28 5.29 12.58
C GLU A 46 -7.87 4.35 13.71
N ALA A 47 -6.77 4.66 14.37
CA ALA A 47 -6.30 3.92 15.54
C ALA A 47 -7.29 4.02 16.68
N PHE A 48 -7.44 2.95 17.45
CA PHE A 48 -8.31 2.92 18.62
C PHE A 48 -7.75 2.05 19.74
N SER A 49 -8.30 2.22 20.92
CA SER A 49 -8.12 1.29 22.03
C SER A 49 -9.45 0.66 22.42
N TYR A 50 -9.41 -0.58 22.89
CA TYR A 50 -10.61 -1.26 23.34
C TYR A 50 -10.45 -1.96 24.67
N VAL A 51 -11.58 -2.21 25.31
CA VAL A 51 -11.75 -3.02 26.52
C VAL A 51 -12.96 -3.89 26.32
N VAL A 52 -12.81 -5.18 26.62
CA VAL A 52 -13.92 -6.15 26.65
C VAL A 52 -14.50 -6.20 28.05
N ALA A 53 -15.81 -6.16 28.15
CA ALA A 53 -16.53 -6.36 29.40
C ALA A 53 -17.52 -7.53 29.28
N LEU A 54 -17.38 -8.53 30.16
CA LEU A 54 -18.24 -9.71 30.26
C LEU A 54 -18.73 -9.82 31.68
N HIS A 55 -20.04 -9.68 31.88
CA HIS A 55 -20.64 -9.65 33.21
C HIS A 55 -19.96 -8.59 34.11
N ASP A 56 -19.28 -9.00 35.15
CA ASP A 56 -18.51 -8.20 36.12
C ASP A 56 -17.02 -8.07 35.75
N GLY A 57 -16.53 -8.93 34.81
CA GLY A 57 -15.16 -8.95 34.36
C GLY A 57 -14.86 -7.90 33.28
N ARG A 58 -13.63 -7.37 33.32
CA ARG A 58 -13.06 -6.49 32.29
C ARG A 58 -11.69 -6.97 31.87
N SER A 59 -11.42 -6.89 30.58
CA SER A 59 -10.06 -7.08 30.06
C SER A 59 -9.18 -5.87 30.36
N GLU A 60 -7.88 -6.04 30.18
CA GLU A 60 -6.96 -4.94 30.01
C GLU A 60 -7.31 -4.13 28.75
N ARG A 61 -6.71 -2.94 28.65
CA ARG A 61 -6.87 -2.10 27.48
C ARG A 61 -5.91 -2.55 26.39
N HIS A 62 -6.43 -2.92 25.26
CA HIS A 62 -5.68 -3.22 24.05
C HIS A 62 -5.67 -2.03 23.10
N ARG A 63 -4.59 -1.85 22.34
CA ARG A 63 -4.44 -0.80 21.34
C ARG A 63 -4.36 -1.42 19.95
N VAL A 64 -5.07 -0.81 19.01
CA VAL A 64 -5.05 -1.17 17.59
C VAL A 64 -4.56 0.04 16.81
N ARG A 65 -3.58 -0.16 15.95
CA ARG A 65 -3.12 0.85 14.99
C ARG A 65 -3.83 0.59 13.66
N ALA A 66 -4.36 1.63 13.04
CA ALA A 66 -4.78 1.59 11.66
C ALA A 66 -3.60 2.02 10.79
N LEU A 67 -3.16 1.15 9.92
CA LEU A 67 -2.07 1.42 8.99
C LEU A 67 -2.67 1.77 7.63
N ALA A 68 -2.27 2.91 7.07
CA ALA A 68 -2.60 3.27 5.70
C ALA A 68 -1.64 2.53 4.75
N ARG A 69 -2.18 1.99 3.67
CA ARG A 69 -1.34 1.38 2.61
C ARG A 69 -0.52 2.44 1.89
N PRO A 70 0.67 2.10 1.41
CA PRO A 70 1.45 3.04 0.62
C PRO A 70 0.74 3.37 -0.70
N THR A 71 0.82 4.65 -1.07
CA THR A 71 0.32 5.19 -2.33
C THR A 71 1.37 6.08 -2.95
N VAL A 72 1.42 6.15 -4.27
CA VAL A 72 2.29 7.12 -4.99
C VAL A 72 1.71 8.52 -4.78
N THR A 73 2.51 9.42 -4.22
CA THR A 73 2.14 10.83 -3.97
C THR A 73 2.75 11.78 -4.99
N ALA A 74 3.93 11.43 -5.51
CA ALA A 74 4.57 12.14 -6.60
C ALA A 74 5.36 11.17 -7.47
N LEU A 75 5.53 11.54 -8.72
CA LEU A 75 6.27 10.78 -9.70
C LEU A 75 6.94 11.77 -10.66
N SER A 76 8.18 11.51 -11.01
CA SER A 76 8.91 12.27 -12.04
C SER A 76 9.89 11.35 -12.76
N GLY A 77 10.28 11.70 -13.96
CA GLY A 77 11.23 10.90 -14.72
C GLY A 77 12.19 11.74 -15.51
N VAL A 78 13.38 11.20 -15.74
CA VAL A 78 14.41 11.78 -16.60
C VAL A 78 14.68 10.80 -17.74
N GLN A 79 14.53 11.26 -18.97
CA GLN A 79 14.85 10.49 -20.17
C GLN A 79 16.23 10.86 -20.68
N THR A 80 17.08 9.86 -20.84
CA THR A 80 18.37 9.97 -21.53
C THR A 80 18.26 9.29 -22.88
N TYR A 81 18.42 10.08 -23.94
CA TYR A 81 18.30 9.60 -25.31
C TYR A 81 19.50 8.73 -25.75
N PRO A 82 19.34 7.85 -26.73
CA PRO A 82 20.46 7.16 -27.35
C PRO A 82 21.50 8.13 -27.91
N VAL A 83 22.79 7.78 -27.81
CA VAL A 83 23.91 8.68 -28.17
C VAL A 83 23.82 9.21 -29.59
N TYR A 84 23.31 8.42 -30.54
CA TYR A 84 23.21 8.81 -31.95
C TYR A 84 22.23 9.97 -32.21
N THR A 85 21.29 10.24 -31.27
CA THR A 85 20.31 11.32 -31.41
C THR A 85 20.92 12.70 -31.13
N ASN A 86 22.05 12.79 -30.44
CA ASN A 86 22.65 14.04 -29.96
C ASN A 86 21.70 14.92 -29.12
N LEU A 87 20.64 14.36 -28.55
CA LEU A 87 19.69 15.09 -27.71
C LEU A 87 20.17 15.12 -26.25
N SER A 88 19.93 16.25 -25.59
CA SER A 88 20.14 16.39 -24.15
C SER A 88 19.03 15.65 -23.37
N PRO A 89 19.30 15.16 -22.14
CA PRO A 89 18.27 14.58 -21.30
C PRO A 89 17.09 15.51 -21.10
N SER A 90 15.88 14.93 -20.96
CA SER A 90 14.64 15.67 -20.75
C SER A 90 13.90 15.19 -19.51
N ASP A 91 13.30 16.13 -18.77
CA ASP A 91 12.46 15.85 -17.61
C ASP A 91 11.01 15.58 -18.05
N HIS A 92 10.35 14.63 -17.37
CA HIS A 92 8.97 14.26 -17.60
C HIS A 92 8.16 14.27 -16.30
N GLN A 93 6.91 14.68 -16.41
CA GLN A 93 5.92 14.67 -15.33
C GLN A 93 4.78 13.69 -15.64
N PRO A 94 3.99 13.25 -14.65
CA PRO A 94 2.83 12.40 -14.87
C PRO A 94 1.85 13.01 -15.88
N GLY A 95 1.42 12.20 -16.85
CA GLY A 95 0.54 12.62 -17.93
C GLY A 95 1.24 13.08 -19.21
N GLU A 96 2.57 13.21 -19.20
CA GLU A 96 3.38 13.70 -20.34
C GLU A 96 4.56 12.75 -20.65
N PHE A 97 4.39 11.45 -20.43
CA PHE A 97 5.44 10.47 -20.75
C PHE A 97 5.44 10.15 -22.24
N LEU A 98 6.15 11.00 -22.99
CA LEU A 98 6.44 10.77 -24.40
C LEU A 98 7.90 10.30 -24.51
N LEU A 99 8.11 9.00 -24.70
CA LEU A 99 9.44 8.42 -24.67
C LEU A 99 9.91 8.02 -26.07
N PHE A 100 11.22 8.18 -26.28
CA PHE A 100 11.89 7.72 -27.48
C PHE A 100 12.32 6.23 -27.30
N PRO A 101 12.09 5.37 -28.28
CA PRO A 101 12.49 3.98 -28.21
C PRO A 101 13.99 3.85 -27.94
N GLY A 102 14.37 2.87 -27.09
CA GLY A 102 15.76 2.66 -26.73
C GLY A 102 16.38 3.69 -25.79
N SER A 103 15.65 4.76 -25.40
CA SER A 103 16.11 5.69 -24.38
C SER A 103 16.11 5.03 -22.99
N VAL A 104 17.00 5.50 -22.13
CA VAL A 104 17.02 5.14 -20.72
C VAL A 104 16.12 6.09 -19.95
N PHE A 105 15.16 5.54 -19.21
CA PHE A 105 14.25 6.30 -18.38
C PHE A 105 14.52 6.03 -16.90
N GLU A 106 14.85 7.09 -16.16
CA GLU A 106 15.08 7.06 -14.72
C GLU A 106 13.86 7.67 -14.02
N LEU A 107 13.15 6.85 -13.27
CA LEU A 107 11.89 7.20 -12.60
C LEU A 107 12.15 7.41 -11.12
N THR A 108 11.70 8.54 -10.59
CA THR A 108 11.68 8.84 -9.16
C THR A 108 10.25 8.77 -8.66
N ILE A 109 10.00 7.92 -7.66
CA ILE A 109 8.68 7.60 -7.10
C ILE A 109 8.68 8.04 -5.65
N THR A 110 7.73 8.90 -5.25
CA THR A 110 7.53 9.31 -3.86
C THR A 110 6.26 8.65 -3.31
N SER A 111 6.35 8.09 -2.13
CA SER A 111 5.27 7.37 -1.44
C SER A 111 4.74 8.12 -0.22
N SER A 112 3.48 7.87 0.11
CA SER A 112 2.85 8.35 1.35
C SER A 112 3.37 7.67 2.63
N GLN A 113 4.02 6.51 2.51
CA GLN A 113 4.55 5.72 3.62
C GLN A 113 6.02 5.37 3.36
N PRO A 114 6.84 5.17 4.43
CA PRO A 114 8.20 4.67 4.27
C PRO A 114 8.20 3.31 3.59
N LEU A 115 9.03 3.13 2.56
CA LEU A 115 9.07 1.94 1.74
C LEU A 115 10.19 0.99 2.16
N ARG A 116 9.93 -0.30 2.02
CA ARG A 116 10.91 -1.36 2.09
C ARG A 116 11.42 -1.72 0.70
N GLU A 117 10.49 -1.83 -0.26
CA GLU A 117 10.78 -2.19 -1.64
C GLU A 117 9.66 -1.72 -2.58
N GLY A 118 9.92 -1.74 -3.87
CA GLY A 118 8.91 -1.49 -4.90
C GLY A 118 9.38 -2.00 -6.23
N ALA A 119 8.45 -2.05 -7.19
CA ALA A 119 8.73 -2.46 -8.55
C ALA A 119 7.89 -1.67 -9.54
N VAL A 120 8.40 -1.53 -10.75
CA VAL A 120 7.70 -0.93 -11.90
C VAL A 120 7.39 -2.03 -12.90
N ARG A 121 6.10 -2.25 -13.16
CA ARG A 121 5.64 -3.20 -14.18
C ARG A 121 5.40 -2.46 -15.47
N LEU A 122 6.13 -2.80 -16.52
CA LEU A 122 5.99 -2.24 -17.84
C LEU A 122 4.81 -2.88 -18.59
N LEU A 123 3.97 -2.06 -19.22
CA LEU A 123 2.81 -2.48 -20.01
C LEU A 123 3.16 -2.41 -21.52
N GLY A 124 2.68 -3.37 -22.28
CA GLY A 124 3.07 -3.63 -23.67
C GLY A 124 4.13 -4.73 -23.81
N GLY A 125 4.73 -5.12 -22.68
CA GLY A 125 5.59 -6.28 -22.47
C GLY A 125 5.29 -6.92 -21.13
N SER A 126 6.07 -7.91 -20.71
CA SER A 126 5.94 -8.56 -19.40
C SER A 126 7.09 -8.24 -18.44
N ALA A 127 7.83 -7.17 -18.70
CA ALA A 127 9.00 -6.84 -17.91
C ALA A 127 8.61 -6.19 -16.56
N MET A 128 9.25 -6.66 -15.51
CA MET A 128 9.23 -6.07 -14.18
C MET A 128 10.61 -5.46 -13.91
N VAL A 129 10.63 -4.25 -13.41
CA VAL A 129 11.85 -3.52 -13.07
C VAL A 129 11.85 -3.29 -11.57
N ASP A 130 12.82 -3.83 -10.88
CA ASP A 130 13.01 -3.58 -9.46
C ASP A 130 13.44 -2.12 -9.25
N SER A 131 13.00 -1.53 -8.14
CA SER A 131 13.37 -0.19 -7.74
C SER A 131 14.34 -0.21 -6.56
N GLU A 132 15.22 0.77 -6.52
CA GLU A 132 16.19 0.96 -5.44
C GLU A 132 15.70 2.08 -4.50
N GLY A 133 15.86 1.88 -3.19
CA GLY A 133 15.53 2.89 -2.19
C GLY A 133 16.51 4.05 -2.21
N ASP A 134 16.02 5.26 -2.03
CA ASP A 134 16.89 6.42 -1.81
C ASP A 134 17.59 6.32 -0.44
N ALA A 135 18.89 6.61 -0.40
CA ALA A 135 19.71 6.47 0.81
C ALA A 135 19.38 7.50 1.90
N ARG A 136 18.66 8.57 1.58
CA ARG A 136 18.37 9.71 2.47
C ARG A 136 16.90 9.79 2.85
N ASP A 137 16.01 9.29 2.00
CA ASP A 137 14.56 9.38 2.21
C ASP A 137 13.89 8.03 1.95
N PRO A 138 13.38 7.35 3.01
CA PRO A 138 12.71 6.06 2.87
C PRO A 138 11.36 6.13 2.12
N HIS A 139 10.88 7.34 1.81
CA HIS A 139 9.68 7.53 1.00
C HIS A 139 9.96 7.54 -0.51
N ILE A 140 11.22 7.51 -0.93
CA ILE A 140 11.62 7.65 -2.32
C ILE A 140 12.22 6.34 -2.84
N LEU A 141 11.78 5.96 -4.04
CA LEU A 141 12.37 4.87 -4.83
C LEU A 141 12.80 5.39 -6.18
N HIS A 142 13.85 4.79 -6.72
CA HIS A 142 14.35 5.03 -8.07
C HIS A 142 14.25 3.73 -8.89
N ALA A 143 13.68 3.83 -10.08
CA ALA A 143 13.65 2.73 -11.03
C ALA A 143 14.28 3.18 -12.35
N ARG A 144 15.00 2.28 -13.01
CA ARG A 144 15.67 2.58 -14.27
C ARG A 144 15.41 1.48 -15.28
N PHE A 145 14.94 1.87 -16.46
CA PHE A 145 14.72 0.91 -17.55
C PHE A 145 15.00 1.55 -18.92
N THR A 146 15.22 0.69 -19.91
CA THR A 146 15.27 1.12 -21.30
C THR A 146 13.86 1.05 -21.88
N ALA A 147 13.38 2.11 -22.51
CA ALA A 147 12.05 2.19 -23.11
C ALA A 147 11.94 1.21 -24.30
N PRO A 148 11.14 0.13 -24.20
CA PRO A 148 10.92 -0.76 -25.35
C PRO A 148 9.93 -0.13 -26.34
N ASP A 149 10.02 -0.52 -27.61
CA ASP A 149 9.20 0.03 -28.71
C ASP A 149 7.70 -0.19 -28.51
N ASN A 150 7.33 -1.22 -27.77
CA ASN A 150 5.93 -1.59 -27.52
C ASN A 150 5.42 -1.12 -26.15
N LEU A 151 6.12 -0.21 -25.47
CA LEU A 151 5.70 0.32 -24.17
C LEU A 151 4.44 1.17 -24.33
N THR A 152 3.39 0.82 -23.60
CA THR A 152 2.12 1.59 -23.59
C THR A 152 1.83 2.25 -22.25
N GLY A 153 2.64 1.96 -21.25
CA GLY A 153 2.50 2.51 -19.91
C GLY A 153 3.26 1.68 -18.88
N PHE A 154 3.07 2.04 -17.63
CA PHE A 154 3.60 1.27 -16.49
C PHE A 154 2.70 1.43 -15.27
N THR A 155 2.85 0.51 -14.33
CA THR A 155 2.26 0.58 -13.00
C THR A 155 3.36 0.49 -11.95
N VAL A 156 3.09 1.03 -10.75
CA VAL A 156 4.02 1.02 -9.62
C VAL A 156 3.45 0.15 -8.52
N GLU A 157 4.20 -0.85 -8.09
CA GLU A 157 3.89 -1.70 -6.95
C GLU A 157 4.79 -1.28 -5.78
N LEU A 158 4.22 -1.04 -4.60
CA LEU A 158 4.92 -0.57 -3.41
C LEU A 158 4.69 -1.53 -2.26
N LEU A 159 5.72 -1.76 -1.46
CA LEU A 159 5.66 -2.47 -0.18
C LEU A 159 6.30 -1.57 0.89
N ASP A 160 5.53 -1.27 1.95
CA ASP A 160 6.04 -0.44 3.04
C ASP A 160 6.82 -1.25 4.09
N THR A 161 7.39 -0.56 5.06
CA THR A 161 8.15 -1.16 6.16
C THR A 161 7.31 -1.98 7.14
N GLU A 162 5.97 -1.85 7.09
CA GLU A 162 4.99 -2.61 7.88
C GLU A 162 4.39 -3.79 7.08
N GLU A 163 5.00 -4.15 5.94
CA GLU A 163 4.58 -5.23 5.04
C GLU A 163 3.21 -5.03 4.37
N MET A 164 2.77 -3.78 4.23
CA MET A 164 1.54 -3.44 3.54
C MET A 164 1.82 -3.15 2.07
N ALA A 165 1.25 -3.94 1.18
CA ALA A 165 1.34 -3.68 -0.26
C ALA A 165 0.34 -2.59 -0.70
N SER A 166 0.73 -1.79 -1.71
CA SER A 166 -0.17 -0.87 -2.40
C SER A 166 -1.36 -1.63 -3.00
N ARG A 167 -2.51 -0.96 -3.12
CA ARG A 167 -3.69 -1.45 -3.85
C ARG A 167 -3.92 -0.58 -5.07
N ASP A 168 -4.58 -1.15 -6.07
CA ASP A 168 -5.12 -0.42 -7.23
C ASP A 168 -4.05 0.44 -7.89
N ALA A 169 -3.00 -0.22 -8.41
CA ALA A 169 -1.90 0.44 -9.08
C ALA A 169 -2.41 1.34 -10.22
N THR A 170 -2.16 2.64 -10.09
CA THR A 170 -2.46 3.60 -11.15
C THR A 170 -1.65 3.26 -12.40
N VAL A 171 -2.32 3.26 -13.55
CA VAL A 171 -1.66 3.09 -14.84
C VAL A 171 -1.17 4.46 -15.31
N TYR A 172 0.13 4.58 -15.45
CA TYR A 172 0.78 5.74 -16.06
C TYR A 172 0.98 5.44 -17.55
N ARG A 173 0.26 6.16 -18.40
CA ARG A 173 0.36 5.99 -19.83
C ARG A 173 1.67 6.53 -20.36
N VAL A 174 2.22 5.86 -21.35
CA VAL A 174 3.42 6.24 -22.08
C VAL A 174 3.09 6.20 -23.58
N ASP A 175 3.40 7.27 -24.27
CA ASP A 175 3.40 7.31 -25.72
C ASP A 175 4.83 7.14 -26.22
N ILE A 176 5.04 6.28 -27.18
CA ILE A 176 6.34 6.06 -27.82
C ILE A 176 6.41 6.87 -29.10
N LEU A 177 7.43 7.72 -29.22
CA LEU A 177 7.72 8.44 -30.45
C LEU A 177 8.04 7.42 -31.54
N SER A 178 7.37 7.52 -32.68
CA SER A 178 7.75 6.78 -33.87
C SER A 178 9.08 7.31 -34.41
N ASP A 179 10.06 6.44 -34.54
CA ASP A 179 11.33 6.78 -35.19
C ASP A 179 11.13 6.59 -36.72
N GLU A 180 10.24 7.38 -37.30
CA GLU A 180 10.11 7.43 -38.75
C GLU A 180 11.08 8.47 -39.32
N PRO A 181 11.88 8.06 -40.32
CA PRO A 181 12.85 8.94 -40.96
C PRO A 181 12.21 10.06 -41.80
#